data_fc3c0347f6447af8bc5fddf6161b8351
#
_entry.id   fc3c0347f6447af8bc5fddf6161b8351
#
_cell.length_a   1.000
_cell.length_b   1.000
_cell.length_c   1.000
_cell.angle_alpha   90.00
_cell.angle_beta   90.00
_cell.angle_gamma   90.00
#
_symmetry.space_group_name_H-M   'P 1'
#
loop_
_entity.id
_entity.type
_entity.pdbx_description
1 polymer ?
#
loop_
_entity_poly.entity_id
_entity_poly.type
_entity_poly.pdbx_seq_one_letter_code
_entity_poly.pdbx_strand_id
1 'polypeptide(L)'
;MCGRARLPTDVSEIKQDLKIEWDKLGDYRPRWNAAPTSELPVVTAAQGGRTLEIMRWGLIPSWAKDPKISRTTFNARAEALDSTPAFRGAWRAGQRCLVVADGYYEWRKADKQPFAVALGNRAPMTFAGLWDTWHSPSGATINSFAVITTRPNALIAPIHDRMPVILASDCWAAWLGEVDAAEHELKAMLKPYPAERMTRWPVDKRVGNARYDGPDLFEPLREAS
;
A
#
# COMPACT_ATOMS: atom_id res chain seq x y z
N MET A 1 9.19 3.61 7.79
CA MET A 1 8.04 3.89 6.89
C MET A 1 7.82 2.65 6.04
N CYS A 2 6.56 2.21 5.87
CA CYS A 2 6.22 1.04 5.06
C CYS A 2 6.87 1.12 3.68
N GLY A 3 7.96 0.40 3.48
CA GLY A 3 8.75 0.39 2.25
C GLY A 3 9.01 -1.02 1.75
N ARG A 4 8.29 -2.00 2.29
CA ARG A 4 8.30 -3.39 1.85
C ARG A 4 6.94 -4.01 2.08
N ALA A 5 6.37 -4.60 1.06
CA ALA A 5 5.08 -5.28 1.12
C ALA A 5 5.20 -6.70 0.58
N ARG A 6 4.40 -7.58 1.14
CA ARG A 6 4.11 -8.89 0.58
C ARG A 6 2.77 -8.83 -0.12
N LEU A 7 2.69 -9.46 -1.27
CA LEU A 7 1.51 -9.44 -2.12
C LEU A 7 0.89 -10.83 -2.20
N PRO A 8 -0.44 -10.88 -2.35
CA PRO A 8 -1.13 -12.14 -2.41
C PRO A 8 -0.58 -13.06 -3.50
N THR A 9 -0.41 -14.30 -3.14
CA THR A 9 -0.10 -15.36 -4.10
C THR A 9 -1.30 -15.76 -4.94
N ASP A 10 -2.50 -15.65 -4.36
CA ASP A 10 -3.76 -15.88 -5.05
C ASP A 10 -4.63 -14.62 -5.02
N VAL A 11 -4.89 -14.06 -6.20
CA VAL A 11 -5.73 -12.88 -6.37
C VAL A 11 -7.21 -13.22 -6.55
N SER A 12 -7.59 -14.49 -6.64
CA SER A 12 -8.98 -14.92 -6.88
C SER A 12 -9.89 -14.57 -5.69
N GLU A 13 -9.46 -14.87 -4.46
CA GLU A 13 -10.22 -14.51 -3.25
C GLU A 13 -10.37 -12.99 -3.14
N ILE A 14 -9.28 -12.27 -3.43
CA ILE A 14 -9.26 -10.80 -3.39
C ILE A 14 -10.23 -10.21 -4.40
N LYS A 15 -10.29 -10.77 -5.62
CA LYS A 15 -11.24 -10.32 -6.63
C LYS A 15 -12.68 -10.48 -6.18
N GLN A 16 -13.00 -11.57 -5.50
CA GLN A 16 -14.32 -11.82 -4.96
C GLN A 16 -14.66 -10.86 -3.82
N ASP A 17 -13.79 -10.72 -2.83
CA ASP A 17 -14.00 -9.86 -1.66
C ASP A 17 -14.12 -8.38 -2.04
N LEU A 18 -13.28 -7.93 -2.97
CA LEU A 18 -13.26 -6.56 -3.48
C LEU A 18 -14.29 -6.31 -4.59
N LYS A 19 -15.05 -7.33 -5.01
CA LYS A 19 -16.06 -7.24 -6.10
C LYS A 19 -15.48 -6.58 -7.34
N ILE A 20 -14.41 -7.19 -7.88
CA ILE A 20 -13.71 -6.67 -9.06
C ILE A 20 -14.51 -6.99 -10.31
N GLU A 21 -14.91 -5.96 -11.06
CA GLU A 21 -15.58 -6.07 -12.37
C GLU A 21 -14.57 -6.20 -13.50
N TRP A 22 -13.46 -5.46 -13.41
CA TRP A 22 -12.46 -5.41 -14.48
C TRP A 22 -11.09 -5.84 -13.99
N ASP A 23 -10.60 -6.97 -14.49
CA ASP A 23 -9.28 -7.49 -14.20
C ASP A 23 -8.30 -7.13 -15.32
N LYS A 24 -7.29 -6.32 -15.00
CA LYS A 24 -6.23 -5.87 -15.90
C LYS A 24 -4.84 -6.29 -15.41
N LEU A 25 -4.74 -7.33 -14.59
CA LEU A 25 -3.46 -7.78 -14.03
C LEU A 25 -2.52 -8.40 -15.07
N GLY A 26 -3.05 -8.98 -16.17
CA GLY A 26 -2.22 -9.69 -17.14
C GLY A 26 -1.40 -10.81 -16.47
N ASP A 27 -0.12 -10.90 -16.83
CA ASP A 27 0.82 -11.90 -16.29
C ASP A 27 1.38 -11.49 -14.91
N TYR A 28 0.53 -11.04 -14.00
CA TYR A 28 0.93 -10.72 -12.64
C TYR A 28 1.62 -11.90 -11.96
N ARG A 29 2.77 -11.62 -11.32
CA ARG A 29 3.49 -12.61 -10.50
C ARG A 29 3.48 -12.19 -9.04
N PRO A 30 3.21 -13.12 -8.12
CA PRO A 30 3.31 -12.87 -6.68
C PRO A 30 4.65 -12.27 -6.29
N ARG A 31 4.62 -11.35 -5.32
CA ARG A 31 5.82 -10.70 -4.79
C ARG A 31 5.85 -10.89 -3.27
N TRP A 32 6.93 -11.48 -2.80
CA TRP A 32 7.15 -11.74 -1.38
C TRP A 32 7.85 -10.58 -0.67
N ASN A 33 8.52 -9.73 -1.45
CA ASN A 33 9.37 -8.66 -0.93
C ASN A 33 9.37 -7.44 -1.86
N ALA A 34 8.18 -6.96 -2.20
CA ALA A 34 8.03 -5.79 -3.04
C ALA A 34 8.58 -4.54 -2.37
N ALA A 35 9.37 -3.77 -3.08
CA ALA A 35 9.98 -2.52 -2.65
C ALA A 35 9.45 -1.33 -3.48
N PRO A 36 9.61 -0.08 -3.02
CA PRO A 36 9.34 1.09 -3.84
C PRO A 36 9.97 0.98 -5.22
N THR A 37 9.26 1.46 -6.23
CA THR A 37 9.48 1.34 -7.68
C THR A 37 9.09 -0.01 -8.29
N SER A 38 8.70 -1.01 -7.52
CA SER A 38 8.04 -2.21 -8.04
C SER A 38 6.64 -1.88 -8.56
N GLU A 39 6.14 -2.75 -9.43
CA GLU A 39 4.76 -2.72 -9.91
C GLU A 39 3.90 -3.64 -9.05
N LEU A 40 2.74 -3.16 -8.60
CA LEU A 40 1.87 -3.84 -7.67
C LEU A 40 0.40 -3.73 -8.08
N PRO A 41 -0.44 -4.72 -7.70
CA PRO A 41 -1.87 -4.65 -7.87
C PRO A 41 -2.50 -3.55 -7.01
N VAL A 42 -3.30 -2.72 -7.61
CA VAL A 42 -4.14 -1.73 -6.94
C VAL A 42 -5.58 -1.81 -7.47
N VAL A 43 -6.52 -1.44 -6.62
CA VAL A 43 -7.93 -1.32 -7.00
C VAL A 43 -8.30 0.15 -7.09
N THR A 44 -8.84 0.54 -8.21
CA THR A 44 -9.48 1.84 -8.46
C THR A 44 -10.96 1.64 -8.75
N ALA A 45 -11.76 2.69 -8.66
CA ALA A 45 -13.14 2.69 -9.12
C ALA A 45 -13.35 3.79 -10.15
N ALA A 46 -14.19 3.49 -11.15
CA ALA A 46 -14.67 4.40 -12.16
C ALA A 46 -16.14 4.09 -12.47
N GLN A 47 -16.75 4.85 -13.39
CA GLN A 47 -18.08 4.49 -13.88
C GLN A 47 -18.03 3.09 -14.50
N GLY A 48 -18.77 2.15 -13.90
CA GLY A 48 -18.81 0.74 -14.32
C GLY A 48 -18.17 -0.26 -13.36
N GLY A 49 -17.63 0.23 -12.20
CA GLY A 49 -17.20 -0.65 -11.11
C GLY A 49 -15.70 -0.60 -10.79
N ARG A 50 -15.24 -1.59 -10.04
CA ARG A 50 -13.85 -1.67 -9.55
C ARG A 50 -12.95 -2.34 -10.58
N THR A 51 -11.82 -1.70 -10.81
CA THR A 51 -10.76 -2.23 -11.67
C THR A 51 -9.56 -2.63 -10.81
N LEU A 52 -9.09 -3.86 -11.01
CA LEU A 52 -7.81 -4.34 -10.47
C LEU A 52 -6.75 -4.24 -11.55
N GLU A 53 -5.75 -3.41 -11.34
CA GLU A 53 -4.70 -3.11 -12.31
C GLU A 53 -3.32 -3.00 -11.68
N ILE A 54 -2.29 -3.07 -12.50
CA ILE A 54 -0.89 -2.93 -12.06
C ILE A 54 -0.49 -1.48 -12.13
N MET A 55 0.05 -0.94 -11.01
CA MET A 55 0.63 0.39 -10.95
C MET A 55 1.99 0.38 -10.28
N ARG A 56 2.82 1.37 -10.60
CA ARG A 56 4.14 1.58 -10.01
C ARG A 56 4.02 2.14 -8.59
N TRP A 57 4.68 1.51 -7.63
CA TRP A 57 4.78 2.02 -6.26
C TRP A 57 5.80 3.16 -6.16
N GLY A 58 5.32 4.34 -5.95
CA GLY A 58 6.03 5.60 -5.94
C GLY A 58 5.34 6.56 -6.89
N LEU A 59 4.42 7.38 -6.34
CA LEU A 59 3.58 8.28 -7.11
C LEU A 59 4.42 9.29 -7.90
N ILE A 60 4.17 9.37 -9.20
CA ILE A 60 4.74 10.38 -10.08
C ILE A 60 3.63 11.37 -10.37
N PRO A 61 3.65 12.57 -9.77
CA PRO A 61 2.62 13.57 -10.06
C PRO A 61 2.60 13.93 -11.54
N SER A 62 1.42 14.18 -12.10
CA SER A 62 1.24 14.53 -13.52
C SER A 62 2.11 15.70 -13.99
N TRP A 63 2.44 16.65 -13.10
CA TRP A 63 3.30 17.79 -13.38
C TRP A 63 4.82 17.50 -13.28
N ALA A 64 5.22 16.30 -12.85
CA ALA A 64 6.64 15.98 -12.61
C ALA A 64 7.44 15.98 -13.92
N LYS A 65 8.61 16.62 -13.90
CA LYS A 65 9.54 16.64 -15.04
C LYS A 65 10.39 15.36 -15.14
N ASP A 66 10.66 14.70 -13.99
CA ASP A 66 11.49 13.50 -13.91
C ASP A 66 10.76 12.42 -13.09
N PRO A 67 10.53 11.23 -13.66
CA PRO A 67 9.88 10.11 -12.96
C PRO A 67 10.70 9.58 -11.78
N LYS A 68 11.95 9.97 -11.61
CA LYS A 68 12.79 9.59 -10.45
C LYS A 68 12.22 10.08 -9.12
N ILE A 69 11.31 11.07 -9.11
CA ILE A 69 10.58 11.51 -7.91
C ILE A 69 9.90 10.34 -7.20
N SER A 70 9.47 9.30 -7.94
CA SER A 70 8.86 8.09 -7.41
C SER A 70 9.68 7.39 -6.31
N ARG A 71 10.98 7.62 -6.26
CA ARG A 71 11.88 7.04 -5.25
C ARG A 71 11.65 7.60 -3.85
N THR A 72 11.01 8.76 -3.75
CA THR A 72 10.74 9.46 -2.48
C THR A 72 9.26 9.66 -2.18
N THR A 73 8.39 9.43 -3.16
CA THR A 73 6.94 9.63 -3.09
C THR A 73 6.15 8.33 -2.95
N PHE A 74 6.79 7.25 -2.48
CA PHE A 74 6.13 5.95 -2.30
C PHE A 74 5.20 5.91 -1.06
N ASN A 75 5.37 6.85 -0.12
CA ASN A 75 4.48 7.02 1.03
C ASN A 75 4.01 8.47 1.15
N ALA A 76 2.71 8.65 1.40
CA ALA A 76 2.08 9.93 1.70
C ALA A 76 1.66 9.98 3.17
N ARG A 77 1.93 11.07 3.87
CA ARG A 77 1.47 11.25 5.25
C ARG A 77 0.00 11.70 5.25
N ALA A 78 -0.85 11.01 6.02
CA ALA A 78 -2.27 11.32 6.14
C ALA A 78 -2.53 12.79 6.54
N GLU A 79 -1.65 13.33 7.38
CA GLU A 79 -1.75 14.68 7.92
C GLU A 79 -1.40 15.79 6.92
N ALA A 80 -0.85 15.44 5.74
CA ALA A 80 -0.32 16.40 4.77
C ALA A 80 -0.71 16.10 3.31
N LEU A 81 -1.80 15.36 3.09
CA LEU A 81 -2.24 14.99 1.74
C LEU A 81 -2.67 16.21 0.90
N ASP A 82 -3.34 17.16 1.54
CA ASP A 82 -3.87 18.39 0.92
C ASP A 82 -2.83 19.50 0.74
N SER A 83 -1.70 19.42 1.45
CA SER A 83 -0.66 20.45 1.44
C SER A 83 0.62 20.05 0.68
N THR A 84 0.99 18.76 0.71
CA THR A 84 2.21 18.27 0.06
C THR A 84 2.10 18.35 -1.47
N PRO A 85 2.98 19.05 -2.17
CA PRO A 85 2.90 19.25 -3.63
C PRO A 85 2.75 17.94 -4.42
N ALA A 86 3.42 16.87 -4.00
CA ALA A 86 3.38 15.59 -4.70
C ALA A 86 2.02 14.88 -4.60
N PHE A 87 1.21 15.14 -3.57
CA PHE A 87 0.00 14.37 -3.28
C PHE A 87 -1.28 15.19 -3.38
N ARG A 88 -1.20 16.53 -3.18
CA ARG A 88 -2.39 17.41 -3.13
C ARG A 88 -3.23 17.37 -4.40
N GLY A 89 -2.60 17.17 -5.56
CA GLY A 89 -3.30 17.07 -6.86
C GLY A 89 -4.19 15.83 -6.89
N ALA A 90 -3.61 14.66 -6.65
CA ALA A 90 -4.32 13.39 -6.59
C ALA A 90 -5.41 13.37 -5.50
N TRP A 91 -5.12 13.94 -4.31
CA TRP A 91 -6.09 14.06 -3.23
C TRP A 91 -7.32 14.87 -3.65
N ARG A 92 -7.13 16.07 -4.21
CA ARG A 92 -8.22 16.96 -4.65
C ARG A 92 -9.01 16.40 -5.83
N ALA A 93 -8.33 15.69 -6.72
CA ALA A 93 -8.96 15.02 -7.86
C ALA A 93 -9.72 13.74 -7.49
N GLY A 94 -9.66 13.31 -6.22
CA GLY A 94 -10.29 12.07 -5.79
C GLY A 94 -9.62 10.81 -6.35
N GLN A 95 -8.36 10.89 -6.78
CA GLN A 95 -7.59 9.76 -7.30
C GLN A 95 -7.12 8.88 -6.15
N ARG A 96 -8.05 8.12 -5.59
CA ARG A 96 -7.84 7.20 -4.46
C ARG A 96 -7.86 5.76 -4.95
N CYS A 97 -7.06 4.90 -4.30
CA CYS A 97 -7.00 3.48 -4.62
C CYS A 97 -6.85 2.63 -3.34
N LEU A 98 -7.11 1.34 -3.47
CA LEU A 98 -6.77 0.34 -2.47
C LEU A 98 -5.55 -0.44 -2.95
N VAL A 99 -4.50 -0.49 -2.13
CA VAL A 99 -3.31 -1.30 -2.41
C VAL A 99 -3.46 -2.62 -1.67
N VAL A 100 -3.50 -3.71 -2.40
CA VAL A 100 -3.73 -5.05 -1.82
C VAL A 100 -2.41 -5.66 -1.36
N ALA A 101 -2.40 -6.23 -0.17
CA ALA A 101 -1.23 -6.92 0.39
C ALA A 101 -1.64 -8.01 1.38
N ASP A 102 -0.83 -9.07 1.52
CA ASP A 102 -0.98 -10.06 2.61
C ASP A 102 -0.34 -9.57 3.90
N GLY A 103 0.59 -8.64 3.79
CA GLY A 103 1.33 -8.08 4.89
C GLY A 103 2.41 -7.11 4.44
N TYR A 104 3.11 -6.58 5.39
CA TYR A 104 4.24 -5.69 5.15
C TYR A 104 5.37 -5.97 6.13
N TYR A 105 6.55 -5.42 5.82
CA TYR A 105 7.70 -5.50 6.71
C TYR A 105 8.07 -4.12 7.24
N GLU A 106 8.48 -4.08 8.50
CA GLU A 106 8.97 -2.87 9.13
C GLU A 106 10.16 -3.19 10.04
N TRP A 107 11.09 -2.26 10.16
CA TRP A 107 12.34 -2.43 10.88
C TRP A 107 12.30 -1.71 12.22
N ARG A 108 12.60 -2.46 13.29
CA ARG A 108 12.76 -1.84 14.60
C ARG A 108 13.93 -0.86 14.57
N LYS A 109 13.69 0.39 15.02
CA LYS A 109 14.67 1.46 14.91
C LYS A 109 15.94 1.16 15.71
N ALA A 110 15.82 0.51 16.88
CA ALA A 110 16.90 0.27 17.84
C ALA A 110 18.01 -0.65 17.28
N ASP A 111 17.65 -1.75 16.61
CA ASP A 111 18.58 -2.82 16.22
C ASP A 111 18.45 -3.27 14.77
N LYS A 112 17.58 -2.59 14.01
CA LYS A 112 17.28 -2.92 12.60
C LYS A 112 16.73 -4.33 12.40
N GLN A 113 16.19 -4.96 13.45
CA GLN A 113 15.48 -6.23 13.30
C GLN A 113 14.21 -6.01 12.47
N PRO A 114 14.04 -6.71 11.33
CA PRO A 114 12.82 -6.67 10.56
C PRO A 114 11.73 -7.52 11.22
N PHE A 115 10.51 -7.02 11.10
CA PHE A 115 9.29 -7.69 11.52
C PHE A 115 8.33 -7.80 10.34
N ALA A 116 7.74 -8.95 10.16
CA ALA A 116 6.54 -9.10 9.35
C ALA A 116 5.32 -8.65 10.16
N VAL A 117 4.38 -8.03 9.48
CA VAL A 117 3.11 -7.54 10.05
C VAL A 117 1.97 -8.01 9.16
N ALA A 118 0.93 -8.58 9.77
CA ALA A 118 -0.26 -9.07 9.08
C ALA A 118 -1.52 -8.83 9.92
N LEU A 119 -2.69 -9.07 9.32
CA LEU A 119 -3.93 -9.21 10.09
C LEU A 119 -3.87 -10.48 10.94
N GLY A 120 -4.53 -10.48 12.09
CA GLY A 120 -4.53 -11.61 13.03
C GLY A 120 -5.08 -12.92 12.44
N ASN A 121 -6.04 -12.81 11.52
CA ASN A 121 -6.62 -13.93 10.78
C ASN A 121 -5.87 -14.30 9.49
N ARG A 122 -4.74 -13.61 9.21
CA ARG A 122 -3.93 -13.77 7.98
C ARG A 122 -4.66 -13.47 6.67
N ALA A 123 -5.86 -12.89 6.73
CA ALA A 123 -6.55 -12.42 5.54
C ALA A 123 -5.77 -11.29 4.84
N PRO A 124 -5.95 -11.10 3.54
CA PRO A 124 -5.42 -9.96 2.84
C PRO A 124 -5.90 -8.64 3.45
N MET A 125 -5.07 -7.62 3.37
CA MET A 125 -5.35 -6.27 3.83
C MET A 125 -5.31 -5.29 2.67
N THR A 126 -6.03 -4.19 2.81
CA THR A 126 -6.02 -3.11 1.82
C THR A 126 -5.45 -1.85 2.46
N PHE A 127 -4.38 -1.30 1.86
CA PHE A 127 -3.88 0.01 2.28
C PHE A 127 -4.60 1.11 1.51
N ALA A 128 -4.91 2.21 2.19
CA ALA A 128 -5.31 3.43 1.51
C ALA A 128 -4.16 3.97 0.65
N GLY A 129 -4.45 4.28 -0.60
CA GLY A 129 -3.49 4.87 -1.52
C GLY A 129 -4.04 6.08 -2.28
N LEU A 130 -3.13 6.88 -2.79
CA LEU A 130 -3.39 7.87 -3.83
C LEU A 130 -2.68 7.43 -5.10
N TRP A 131 -3.24 7.72 -6.26
CA TRP A 131 -2.63 7.41 -7.55
C TRP A 131 -2.65 8.63 -8.48
N ASP A 132 -1.78 8.63 -9.48
CA ASP A 132 -1.75 9.65 -10.53
C ASP A 132 -1.21 9.03 -11.83
N THR A 133 -1.58 9.63 -12.96
CA THR A 133 -1.10 9.26 -14.28
C THR A 133 -0.09 10.31 -14.74
N TRP A 134 1.11 9.86 -15.05
CA TRP A 134 2.16 10.69 -15.59
C TRP A 134 2.42 10.37 -17.07
N HIS A 135 2.54 11.42 -17.88
CA HIS A 135 2.87 11.31 -19.30
C HIS A 135 4.30 11.82 -19.54
N SER A 136 5.15 10.96 -20.10
CA SER A 136 6.51 11.37 -20.46
C SER A 136 6.52 12.25 -21.71
N PRO A 137 7.54 13.09 -21.87
CA PRO A 137 7.74 13.83 -23.14
C PRO A 137 7.89 12.92 -24.36
N SER A 138 8.29 11.67 -24.17
CA SER A 138 8.42 10.65 -25.23
C SER A 138 7.12 9.86 -25.49
N GLY A 139 6.01 10.20 -24.84
CA GLY A 139 4.70 9.58 -25.05
C GLY A 139 4.40 8.36 -24.15
N ALA A 140 5.32 7.92 -23.30
CA ALA A 140 5.03 6.84 -22.34
C ALA A 140 4.09 7.32 -21.23
N THR A 141 3.10 6.50 -20.88
CA THR A 141 2.17 6.73 -19.77
C THR A 141 2.51 5.81 -18.61
N ILE A 142 2.62 6.35 -17.40
CA ILE A 142 2.89 5.59 -16.17
C ILE A 142 1.80 5.90 -15.14
N ASN A 143 1.02 4.87 -14.78
CA ASN A 143 0.15 4.92 -13.61
C ASN A 143 0.98 4.56 -12.36
N SER A 144 0.88 5.37 -11.34
CA SER A 144 1.70 5.22 -10.14
C SER A 144 0.93 5.59 -8.88
N PHE A 145 1.29 4.99 -7.75
CA PHE A 145 0.59 5.20 -6.50
C PHE A 145 1.54 5.43 -5.32
N ALA A 146 1.00 6.02 -4.25
CA ALA A 146 1.63 6.12 -2.94
C ALA A 146 0.75 5.46 -1.88
N VAL A 147 1.35 4.74 -0.93
CA VAL A 147 0.64 4.24 0.26
C VAL A 147 0.49 5.38 1.27
N ILE A 148 -0.72 5.57 1.78
CA ILE A 148 -0.97 6.54 2.83
C ILE A 148 -0.54 5.95 4.18
N THR A 149 0.21 6.71 4.95
CA THR A 149 0.70 6.33 6.27
C THR A 149 0.15 7.24 7.35
N THR A 150 -0.06 6.69 8.54
CA THR A 150 -0.54 7.38 9.74
C THR A 150 0.35 7.09 10.95
N ARG A 151 0.05 7.67 12.12
CA ARG A 151 0.71 7.32 13.39
C ARG A 151 0.58 5.81 13.68
N PRO A 152 1.51 5.20 14.41
CA PRO A 152 1.43 3.78 14.73
C PRO A 152 0.35 3.50 15.77
N ASN A 153 -0.21 2.29 15.74
CA ASN A 153 -0.97 1.73 16.86
C ASN A 153 -0.03 1.13 17.92
N ALA A 154 -0.58 0.61 19.01
CA ALA A 154 0.19 0.05 20.12
C ALA A 154 1.08 -1.15 19.69
N LEU A 155 0.67 -1.92 18.68
CA LEU A 155 1.46 -3.03 18.15
C LEU A 155 2.70 -2.55 17.39
N ILE A 156 2.59 -1.47 16.61
CA ILE A 156 3.65 -0.98 15.72
C ILE A 156 4.56 0.06 16.41
N ALA A 157 4.06 0.83 17.37
CA ALA A 157 4.82 1.87 18.04
C ALA A 157 6.21 1.43 18.59
N PRO A 158 6.40 0.20 19.15
CA PRO A 158 7.71 -0.28 19.56
C PRO A 158 8.70 -0.52 18.41
N ILE A 159 8.23 -0.59 17.17
CA ILE A 159 9.06 -0.86 15.98
C ILE A 159 9.32 0.44 15.23
N HIS A 160 8.25 1.16 14.87
CA HIS A 160 8.30 2.32 14.00
C HIS A 160 7.27 3.38 14.40
N ASP A 161 7.55 4.64 14.06
CA ASP A 161 6.68 5.81 14.33
C ASP A 161 5.58 6.02 13.29
N ARG A 162 5.51 5.18 12.27
CA ARG A 162 4.47 5.21 11.22
C ARG A 162 3.98 3.79 10.89
N MET A 163 2.75 3.69 10.40
CA MET A 163 2.19 2.48 9.80
C MET A 163 1.34 2.84 8.58
N PRO A 164 1.12 1.91 7.63
CA PRO A 164 0.15 2.14 6.54
C PRO A 164 -1.25 2.29 7.13
N VAL A 165 -2.08 3.11 6.48
CA VAL A 165 -3.51 3.16 6.76
C VAL A 165 -4.13 1.91 6.16
N ILE A 166 -4.63 1.02 7.00
CA ILE A 166 -5.35 -0.19 6.60
C ILE A 166 -6.85 0.14 6.64
N LEU A 167 -7.56 -0.05 5.53
CA LEU A 167 -8.99 0.21 5.43
C LEU A 167 -9.80 -1.07 5.64
N ALA A 168 -10.78 -1.01 6.52
CA ALA A 168 -11.78 -2.06 6.64
C ALA A 168 -12.75 -2.01 5.45
N SER A 169 -13.41 -3.13 5.16
CA SER A 169 -14.24 -3.29 3.95
C SER A 169 -15.42 -2.32 3.87
N ASP A 170 -15.95 -1.90 5.00
CA ASP A 170 -17.01 -0.89 5.10
C ASP A 170 -16.57 0.53 4.66
N CYS A 171 -15.28 0.79 4.62
CA CYS A 171 -14.70 2.05 4.16
C CYS A 171 -14.44 2.09 2.64
N TRP A 172 -14.39 0.95 1.96
CA TRP A 172 -13.88 0.87 0.58
C TRP A 172 -14.70 1.69 -0.41
N ALA A 173 -16.03 1.59 -0.36
CA ALA A 173 -16.91 2.30 -1.30
C ALA A 173 -16.75 3.82 -1.20
N ALA A 174 -16.74 4.36 0.01
CA ALA A 174 -16.54 5.79 0.24
C ALA A 174 -15.11 6.21 -0.12
N TRP A 175 -14.11 5.40 0.23
CA TRP A 175 -12.72 5.68 -0.11
C TRP A 175 -12.48 5.74 -1.62
N LEU A 176 -13.05 4.80 -2.37
CA LEU A 176 -12.94 4.74 -3.83
C LEU A 176 -13.83 5.77 -4.56
N GLY A 177 -14.73 6.44 -3.86
CA GLY A 177 -15.66 7.41 -4.45
C GLY A 177 -16.88 6.79 -5.15
N GLU A 178 -17.23 5.54 -4.78
CA GLU A 178 -18.44 4.85 -5.26
C GLU A 178 -19.69 5.37 -4.56
N VAL A 179 -19.52 5.92 -3.37
CA VAL A 179 -20.53 6.65 -2.62
C VAL A 179 -19.97 7.99 -2.20
N ASP A 180 -20.82 9.00 -2.13
CA ASP A 180 -20.43 10.33 -1.69
C ASP A 180 -19.97 10.30 -0.23
N ALA A 181 -18.83 10.96 0.01
CA ALA A 181 -18.28 11.16 1.35
C ALA A 181 -17.63 12.54 1.43
N ALA A 182 -17.92 13.26 2.49
CA ALA A 182 -17.30 14.55 2.74
C ALA A 182 -15.80 14.39 3.06
N GLU A 183 -15.00 15.41 2.79
CA GLU A 183 -13.56 15.35 3.01
C GLU A 183 -13.18 15.00 4.46
N HIS A 184 -13.94 15.49 5.44
CA HIS A 184 -13.69 15.17 6.84
C HIS A 184 -13.97 13.70 7.17
N GLU A 185 -14.93 13.05 6.51
CA GLU A 185 -15.22 11.61 6.64
C GLU A 185 -14.09 10.78 6.03
N LEU A 186 -13.61 11.16 4.85
CA LEU A 186 -12.43 10.53 4.23
C LEU A 186 -11.18 10.65 5.11
N LYS A 187 -10.93 11.84 5.69
CA LYS A 187 -9.83 12.05 6.64
C LYS A 187 -9.99 11.23 7.93
N ALA A 188 -11.21 11.02 8.40
CA ALA A 188 -11.49 10.20 9.59
C ALA A 188 -11.18 8.70 9.38
N MET A 189 -11.16 8.23 8.13
CA MET A 189 -10.73 6.85 7.79
C MET A 189 -9.21 6.67 7.90
N LEU A 190 -8.42 7.76 7.83
CA LEU A 190 -6.95 7.73 7.81
C LEU A 190 -6.35 7.59 9.22
N LYS A 191 -6.82 6.61 9.97
CA LYS A 191 -6.44 6.33 11.35
C LYS A 191 -5.69 5.00 11.48
N PRO A 192 -4.96 4.78 12.61
CA PRO A 192 -4.34 3.50 12.88
C PRO A 192 -5.37 2.37 12.92
N TYR A 193 -5.06 1.24 12.30
CA TYR A 193 -5.88 0.04 12.39
C TYR A 193 -5.81 -0.55 13.82
N PRO A 194 -6.89 -1.17 14.35
CA PRO A 194 -6.91 -1.72 15.69
C PRO A 194 -5.78 -2.74 15.94
N ALA A 195 -4.99 -2.53 16.98
CA ALA A 195 -3.80 -3.35 17.27
C ALA A 195 -4.17 -4.82 17.55
N GLU A 196 -5.29 -5.05 18.22
CA GLU A 196 -5.82 -6.38 18.58
C GLU A 196 -6.26 -7.23 17.37
N ARG A 197 -6.42 -6.61 16.21
CA ARG A 197 -6.73 -7.27 14.94
C ARG A 197 -5.50 -7.56 14.09
N MET A 198 -4.32 -7.22 14.58
CA MET A 198 -3.05 -7.38 13.88
C MET A 198 -2.11 -8.29 14.65
N THR A 199 -1.16 -8.84 13.94
CA THR A 199 -0.06 -9.61 14.52
C THR A 199 1.26 -9.21 13.90
N ARG A 200 2.38 -9.41 14.61
CA ARG A 200 3.74 -9.21 14.12
C ARG A 200 4.68 -10.28 14.68
N TRP A 201 5.72 -10.56 13.94
CA TRP A 201 6.79 -11.48 14.38
C TRP A 201 8.11 -11.08 13.73
N PRO A 202 9.25 -11.36 14.38
CA PRO A 202 10.55 -11.12 13.79
C PRO A 202 10.80 -12.08 12.62
N VAL A 203 11.43 -11.56 11.57
CA VAL A 203 11.78 -12.32 10.37
C VAL A 203 13.26 -12.19 10.02
N ASP A 204 13.71 -12.99 9.07
CA ASP A 204 15.10 -13.02 8.61
C ASP A 204 15.51 -11.66 8.02
N LYS A 205 16.74 -11.22 8.34
CA LYS A 205 17.34 -9.98 7.85
C LYS A 205 17.52 -9.96 6.32
N ARG A 206 17.46 -11.12 5.64
CA ARG A 206 17.48 -11.22 4.17
C ARG A 206 16.37 -10.40 3.51
N VAL A 207 15.24 -10.15 4.19
CA VAL A 207 14.18 -9.26 3.70
C VAL A 207 14.69 -7.85 3.39
N GLY A 208 15.80 -7.42 3.98
CA GLY A 208 16.47 -6.16 3.66
C GLY A 208 16.98 -6.06 2.23
N ASN A 209 17.29 -7.19 1.59
CA ASN A 209 17.70 -7.23 0.20
C ASN A 209 16.50 -7.40 -0.73
N ALA A 210 16.14 -6.34 -1.48
CA ALA A 210 15.01 -6.35 -2.40
C ALA A 210 15.15 -7.32 -3.59
N ARG A 211 16.35 -7.87 -3.82
CA ARG A 211 16.57 -8.89 -4.86
C ARG A 211 16.19 -10.30 -4.39
N TYR A 212 16.10 -10.50 -3.08
CA TYR A 212 15.62 -11.74 -2.52
C TYR A 212 14.10 -11.68 -2.39
N ASP A 213 13.40 -12.54 -3.10
CA ASP A 213 11.94 -12.52 -3.24
C ASP A 213 11.40 -13.95 -3.14
N GLY A 214 11.31 -14.46 -1.92
CA GLY A 214 10.90 -15.83 -1.62
C GLY A 214 9.89 -15.93 -0.47
N PRO A 215 9.06 -16.99 -0.46
CA PRO A 215 8.01 -17.20 0.54
C PRO A 215 8.53 -17.30 1.97
N ASP A 216 9.73 -17.80 2.15
CA ASP A 216 10.41 -17.99 3.44
C ASP A 216 10.71 -16.69 4.18
N LEU A 217 10.68 -15.54 3.50
CA LEU A 217 10.86 -14.22 4.13
C LEU A 217 9.75 -13.86 5.14
N PHE A 218 8.59 -14.49 5.03
CA PHE A 218 7.45 -14.21 5.92
C PHE A 218 7.37 -15.19 7.10
N GLU A 219 8.26 -16.17 7.15
CA GLU A 219 8.32 -17.13 8.24
C GLU A 219 8.93 -16.49 9.49
N PRO A 220 8.40 -16.82 10.70
CA PRO A 220 9.02 -16.40 11.94
C PRO A 220 10.47 -16.87 12.03
N LEU A 221 11.34 -16.04 12.61
CA LEU A 221 12.67 -16.52 12.99
C LEU A 221 12.51 -17.72 13.94
N ARG A 222 13.16 -18.83 13.58
CA ARG A 222 13.30 -19.95 14.51
C ARG A 222 14.21 -19.49 15.64
N GLU A 223 13.79 -19.66 16.88
CA GLU A 223 14.68 -19.49 18.02
C GLU A 223 15.84 -20.47 17.81
N ALA A 224 17.07 -19.95 17.92
CA ALA A 224 18.23 -20.80 17.93
C ALA A 224 18.13 -21.70 19.19
N SER A 225 17.96 -22.99 18.98
CA SER A 225 17.96 -24.01 20.03
C SER A 225 19.27 -24.06 20.77
#